data_f18c326d9cc318a4d0e29c2a557b8363
#
_entry.id   f18c326d9cc318a4d0e29c2a557b8363
#
_cell.length_a   1.000
_cell.length_b   1.000
_cell.length_c   1.000
_cell.angle_alpha   90.00
_cell.angle_beta   90.00
_cell.angle_gamma   90.00
#
_symmetry.space_group_name_H-M   'P 1'
#
loop_
_entity.id
_entity.type
_entity.pdbx_description
1 polymer ?
#
loop_
_entity_poly.entity_id
_entity_poly.type
_entity_poly.pdbx_seq_one_letter_code
_entity_poly.pdbx_strand_id
1 'polypeptide(L)'
;MEYPRLSHHGGTRVVTGSCHQLHLGPTTSLLIDCGLEQGADAQPGAETAALGFDIQGIQALIITHVHLDHVGRIPVLLAAGYRGPIFCSEPTARLLPLVLEDAYKLSISREPVQVARFIEFVERLLVPLAFDQWHDVVLAPELACRIRLQRAGHLLGSAYVECDLLLGQANTRYVFSGDLGGCNNPLLRPLQPPERADVLVLESTYGDRVHPVAESRQLQLEAAIERALADKGTILIPAFSLGRTQELLYELEDILHRKALLGVQGHAGDDDPVNWSQLPIILDSPLAQRITAVYRELHEFWNEEARARLAEGRDPLGFNQLITVDSHAKHQQVVNYLSSTGRPAIVIAGNGMCSGGRIVNYLKAMLGDRRHEVMFVGYQAKGTPGAELQARQGAESVVQIDLDGRMYEVRLKVITLGGYSAHADQKALLSFALKGREPARRIVLVHGEAGAKGALAQALANEASRWGRAVEVAVAQATS
;
A
#
# COMPACT_ATOMS: atom_id res chain seq x y z
N MET A 1 0.13 -2.52 37.75
CA MET A 1 -0.23 -1.95 36.43
C MET A 1 -1.57 -2.52 36.06
N GLU A 2 -2.44 -1.68 35.53
CA GLU A 2 -3.79 -2.09 35.09
C GLU A 2 -3.75 -2.65 33.67
N TYR A 3 -4.44 -3.76 33.41
CA TYR A 3 -4.57 -4.37 32.08
C TYR A 3 -6.04 -4.31 31.64
N PRO A 4 -6.30 -4.21 30.32
CA PRO A 4 -5.39 -4.24 29.19
C PRO A 4 -4.64 -2.90 28.96
N ARG A 5 -3.44 -2.96 28.37
CA ARG A 5 -2.57 -1.80 28.11
C ARG A 5 -2.02 -1.84 26.69
N LEU A 6 -1.95 -0.68 26.05
CA LEU A 6 -1.30 -0.50 24.74
C LEU A 6 0.15 -0.03 24.89
N SER A 7 1.04 -0.61 24.08
CA SER A 7 2.37 -0.12 23.81
C SER A 7 2.54 0.07 22.30
N HIS A 8 3.24 1.12 21.93
CA HIS A 8 3.52 1.42 20.52
C HIS A 8 5.02 1.44 20.30
N HIS A 9 5.53 0.46 19.55
CA HIS A 9 6.96 0.27 19.27
C HIS A 9 7.40 0.94 17.97
N GLY A 10 6.45 1.48 17.21
CA GLY A 10 6.65 2.21 15.97
C GLY A 10 5.35 2.81 15.45
N GLY A 11 5.40 3.54 14.31
CA GLY A 11 4.25 4.23 13.73
C GLY A 11 3.73 5.41 14.57
N THR A 12 4.51 5.92 15.53
CA THR A 12 4.05 6.98 16.46
C THR A 12 4.45 8.38 16.02
N ARG A 13 5.49 8.55 15.22
CA ARG A 13 6.01 9.85 14.78
C ARG A 13 5.82 10.10 13.30
N VAL A 14 5.90 9.05 12.51
CA VAL A 14 5.92 9.05 11.05
C VAL A 14 4.86 8.09 10.49
N VAL A 15 4.74 8.05 9.18
CA VAL A 15 3.82 7.18 8.43
C VAL A 15 4.39 5.79 8.14
N THR A 16 5.38 5.32 8.91
CA THR A 16 6.02 4.01 8.69
C THR A 16 6.38 3.33 10.01
N GLY A 17 6.67 2.03 9.96
CA GLY A 17 7.13 1.27 11.10
C GLY A 17 6.04 0.85 12.09
N SER A 18 4.81 0.62 11.63
CA SER A 18 3.68 0.21 12.47
C SER A 18 3.99 -1.04 13.28
N CYS A 19 3.93 -0.93 14.61
CA CYS A 19 4.14 -2.04 15.53
C CYS A 19 3.48 -1.73 16.87
N HIS A 20 2.40 -2.43 17.20
CA HIS A 20 1.57 -2.15 18.36
C HIS A 20 1.39 -3.40 19.19
N GLN A 21 1.55 -3.30 20.50
CA GLN A 21 1.41 -4.43 21.43
C GLN A 21 0.24 -4.19 22.38
N LEU A 22 -0.70 -5.13 22.39
CA LEU A 22 -1.81 -5.16 23.31
C LEU A 22 -1.47 -6.14 24.44
N HIS A 23 -1.10 -5.59 25.60
CA HIS A 23 -0.84 -6.36 26.81
C HIS A 23 -2.14 -6.72 27.49
N LEU A 24 -2.34 -8.00 27.71
CA LEU A 24 -3.53 -8.59 28.33
C LEU A 24 -3.27 -9.03 29.78
N GLY A 25 -2.00 -9.14 30.15
CA GLY A 25 -1.50 -9.50 31.45
C GLY A 25 0.01 -9.22 31.56
N PRO A 26 0.63 -9.55 32.69
CA PRO A 26 2.06 -9.30 32.93
C PRO A 26 2.96 -10.00 31.91
N THR A 27 2.56 -11.19 31.45
CA THR A 27 3.34 -12.07 30.56
C THR A 27 2.54 -12.52 29.33
N THR A 28 1.46 -11.83 29.01
CA THR A 28 0.55 -12.22 27.92
C THR A 28 0.20 -11.01 27.08
N SER A 29 0.49 -11.06 25.80
CA SER A 29 0.21 -9.96 24.85
C SER A 29 -0.03 -10.44 23.43
N LEU A 30 -0.63 -9.59 22.61
CA LEU A 30 -0.75 -9.72 21.17
C LEU A 30 0.09 -8.63 20.51
N LEU A 31 0.75 -8.95 19.41
CA LEU A 31 1.45 -7.97 18.57
C LEU A 31 0.63 -7.74 17.31
N ILE A 32 0.37 -6.49 16.99
CA ILE A 32 -0.30 -6.07 15.76
C ILE A 32 0.71 -5.35 14.90
N ASP A 33 1.02 -5.96 13.75
CA ASP A 33 2.07 -5.60 12.83
C ASP A 33 3.49 -5.63 13.45
N CYS A 34 4.50 -5.69 12.58
CA CYS A 34 5.92 -5.61 12.93
C CYS A 34 6.65 -4.94 11.77
N GLY A 35 6.46 -3.64 11.65
CA GLY A 35 6.82 -2.86 10.49
C GLY A 35 8.23 -2.29 10.53
N LEU A 36 8.76 -1.99 9.35
CA LEU A 36 10.05 -1.34 9.13
C LEU A 36 9.85 0.17 8.94
N GLU A 37 10.61 0.97 9.64
CA GLU A 37 10.69 2.41 9.36
C GLU A 37 11.35 2.64 7.99
N GLN A 38 10.79 3.54 7.19
CA GLN A 38 11.21 3.85 5.82
C GLN A 38 11.35 5.35 5.61
N GLY A 39 12.09 5.75 4.56
CA GLY A 39 12.26 7.14 4.18
C GLY A 39 13.39 7.85 4.93
N ALA A 40 13.31 9.19 5.04
CA ALA A 40 14.37 10.03 5.60
C ALA A 40 14.61 9.81 7.10
N ASP A 41 13.61 9.28 7.81
CA ASP A 41 13.67 9.02 9.26
C ASP A 41 14.19 7.61 9.59
N ALA A 42 14.34 6.75 8.58
CA ALA A 42 14.85 5.40 8.77
C ALA A 42 16.33 5.42 9.17
N GLN A 43 16.66 4.73 10.26
CA GLN A 43 18.06 4.55 10.65
C GLN A 43 18.76 3.57 9.71
N PRO A 44 19.99 3.84 9.26
CA PRO A 44 20.76 2.85 8.50
C PRO A 44 20.86 1.51 9.25
N GLY A 45 20.51 0.42 8.58
CA GLY A 45 20.51 -0.92 9.17
C GLY A 45 19.28 -1.25 10.04
N ALA A 46 18.24 -0.42 10.02
CA ALA A 46 17.00 -0.67 10.77
C ALA A 46 16.35 -2.01 10.43
N GLU A 47 16.55 -2.50 9.20
CA GLU A 47 16.05 -3.78 8.70
C GLU A 47 16.65 -5.00 9.41
N THR A 48 17.82 -4.85 10.03
CA THR A 48 18.52 -5.92 10.77
C THR A 48 18.78 -5.57 12.24
N ALA A 49 18.50 -4.33 12.65
CA ALA A 49 18.65 -3.88 14.03
C ALA A 49 17.76 -4.67 14.98
N ALA A 50 18.25 -4.97 16.20
CA ALA A 50 17.46 -5.65 17.22
C ALA A 50 16.13 -4.92 17.52
N LEU A 51 15.12 -5.70 17.94
CA LEU A 51 13.87 -5.11 18.42
C LEU A 51 14.14 -4.30 19.70
N GLY A 52 13.58 -3.10 19.78
CA GLY A 52 13.69 -2.25 20.97
C GLY A 52 12.75 -2.63 22.11
N PHE A 53 12.13 -3.81 22.08
CA PHE A 53 11.15 -4.27 23.06
C PHE A 53 11.28 -5.77 23.32
N ASP A 54 10.78 -6.21 24.48
CA ASP A 54 10.74 -7.62 24.85
C ASP A 54 9.64 -8.36 24.10
N ILE A 55 9.99 -9.50 23.50
CA ILE A 55 9.06 -10.39 22.80
C ILE A 55 8.49 -11.50 23.67
N GLN A 56 8.98 -11.63 24.91
CA GLN A 56 8.46 -12.63 25.84
C GLN A 56 6.98 -12.34 26.14
N GLY A 57 6.19 -13.39 26.12
CA GLY A 57 4.75 -13.27 26.34
C GLY A 57 3.92 -12.84 25.12
N ILE A 58 4.52 -12.59 23.96
CA ILE A 58 3.77 -12.39 22.71
C ILE A 58 3.20 -13.74 22.25
N GLN A 59 1.89 -13.90 22.37
CA GLN A 59 1.18 -15.14 22.05
C GLN A 59 0.88 -15.28 20.57
N ALA A 60 0.63 -14.15 19.89
CA ALA A 60 0.34 -14.10 18.47
C ALA A 60 0.80 -12.78 17.84
N LEU A 61 1.19 -12.86 16.58
CA LEU A 61 1.33 -11.72 15.68
C LEU A 61 0.09 -11.66 14.79
N ILE A 62 -0.52 -10.50 14.64
CA ILE A 62 -1.67 -10.27 13.77
C ILE A 62 -1.25 -9.24 12.74
N ILE A 63 -1.33 -9.60 11.45
CA ILE A 63 -0.92 -8.74 10.33
C ILE A 63 -2.15 -8.08 9.74
N THR A 64 -2.14 -6.76 9.70
CA THR A 64 -3.18 -5.97 9.05
C THR A 64 -3.07 -6.05 7.53
N HIS A 65 -1.87 -5.88 6.98
CA HIS A 65 -1.58 -6.00 5.55
C HIS A 65 -0.07 -6.14 5.29
N VAL A 66 0.33 -6.32 4.03
CA VAL A 66 1.69 -6.78 3.68
C VAL A 66 2.68 -5.68 3.25
N HIS A 67 2.40 -4.40 3.45
CA HIS A 67 3.41 -3.37 3.21
C HIS A 67 4.58 -3.50 4.19
N LEU A 68 5.79 -3.14 3.76
CA LEU A 68 7.01 -3.34 4.55
C LEU A 68 7.02 -2.55 5.87
N ASP A 69 6.35 -1.43 5.91
CA ASP A 69 6.16 -0.65 7.13
C ASP A 69 5.16 -1.26 8.12
N HIS A 70 4.57 -2.43 7.77
CA HIS A 70 3.74 -3.28 8.64
C HIS A 70 4.32 -4.67 8.86
N VAL A 71 5.20 -5.18 7.95
CA VAL A 71 5.71 -6.55 8.05
C VAL A 71 7.24 -6.66 7.94
N GLY A 72 7.92 -5.58 7.62
CA GLY A 72 9.35 -5.62 7.22
C GLY A 72 10.32 -6.05 8.33
N ARG A 73 9.92 -6.04 9.60
CA ARG A 73 10.72 -6.52 10.73
C ARG A 73 10.36 -7.94 11.20
N ILE A 74 9.48 -8.64 10.49
CA ILE A 74 9.20 -10.06 10.78
C ILE A 74 10.48 -10.91 10.77
N PRO A 75 11.44 -10.74 9.84
CA PRO A 75 12.70 -11.48 9.91
C PRO A 75 13.45 -11.30 11.24
N VAL A 76 13.47 -10.06 11.76
CA VAL A 76 14.12 -9.75 13.05
C VAL A 76 13.34 -10.35 14.21
N LEU A 77 12.01 -10.30 14.17
CA LEU A 77 11.15 -10.91 15.19
C LEU A 77 11.36 -12.42 15.28
N LEU A 78 11.46 -13.09 14.13
CA LEU A 78 11.75 -14.53 14.08
C LEU A 78 13.18 -14.87 14.53
N ALA A 79 14.17 -14.02 14.18
CA ALA A 79 15.55 -14.16 14.65
C ALA A 79 15.66 -13.95 16.16
N ALA A 80 14.85 -13.07 16.76
CA ALA A 80 14.74 -12.85 18.20
C ALA A 80 14.09 -14.03 18.95
N GLY A 81 13.56 -15.02 18.25
CA GLY A 81 13.03 -16.24 18.85
C GLY A 81 11.51 -16.37 18.87
N TYR A 82 10.75 -15.48 18.23
CA TYR A 82 9.31 -15.65 18.10
C TYR A 82 8.95 -16.92 17.33
N ARG A 83 7.99 -17.69 17.85
CA ARG A 83 7.54 -18.98 17.27
C ARG A 83 6.01 -19.15 17.32
N GLY A 84 5.29 -18.11 17.74
CA GLY A 84 3.83 -18.12 17.79
C GLY A 84 3.18 -18.04 16.41
N PRO A 85 1.84 -18.18 16.34
CA PRO A 85 1.08 -18.07 15.11
C PRO A 85 1.11 -16.63 14.55
N ILE A 86 1.05 -16.53 13.22
CA ILE A 86 0.91 -15.27 12.50
C ILE A 86 -0.46 -15.27 11.83
N PHE A 87 -1.40 -14.59 12.44
CA PHE A 87 -2.76 -14.45 11.93
C PHE A 87 -2.82 -13.34 10.89
N CYS A 88 -3.48 -13.62 9.77
CA CYS A 88 -3.71 -12.64 8.70
C CYS A 88 -4.90 -13.08 7.85
N SER A 89 -5.39 -12.21 6.96
CA SER A 89 -6.43 -12.59 6.00
C SER A 89 -5.92 -13.63 4.99
N GLU A 90 -6.83 -14.40 4.40
CA GLU A 90 -6.49 -15.38 3.35
C GLU A 90 -5.69 -14.77 2.20
N PRO A 91 -6.05 -13.58 1.63
CA PRO A 91 -5.20 -12.97 0.61
C PRO A 91 -3.85 -12.50 1.13
N THR A 92 -3.79 -11.97 2.35
CA THR A 92 -2.52 -11.59 2.99
C THR A 92 -1.59 -12.78 3.14
N ALA A 93 -2.10 -13.96 3.50
CA ALA A 93 -1.30 -15.18 3.62
C ALA A 93 -0.66 -15.62 2.29
N ARG A 94 -1.30 -15.31 1.15
CA ARG A 94 -0.76 -15.58 -0.20
C ARG A 94 0.26 -14.54 -0.65
N LEU A 95 0.11 -13.29 -0.21
CA LEU A 95 0.97 -12.17 -0.62
C LEU A 95 2.21 -12.02 0.28
N LEU A 96 2.11 -12.31 1.57
CA LEU A 96 3.15 -12.07 2.56
C LEU A 96 4.48 -12.79 2.24
N PRO A 97 4.48 -14.08 1.84
CA PRO A 97 5.72 -14.76 1.46
C PRO A 97 6.44 -14.08 0.30
N LEU A 98 5.70 -13.54 -0.70
CA LEU A 98 6.29 -12.86 -1.85
C LEU A 98 6.99 -11.55 -1.45
N VAL A 99 6.35 -10.78 -0.58
CA VAL A 99 6.89 -9.49 -0.09
C VAL A 99 8.09 -9.73 0.80
N LEU A 100 8.01 -10.68 1.73
CA LEU A 100 9.11 -11.00 2.63
C LEU A 100 10.30 -11.64 1.91
N GLU A 101 10.06 -12.44 0.87
CA GLU A 101 11.12 -13.00 0.02
C GLU A 101 11.93 -11.88 -0.65
N ASP A 102 11.25 -10.92 -1.26
CA ASP A 102 11.90 -9.78 -1.92
C ASP A 102 12.68 -8.92 -0.91
N ALA A 103 12.07 -8.57 0.20
CA ALA A 103 12.72 -7.81 1.27
C ALA A 103 13.93 -8.54 1.84
N TYR A 104 13.83 -9.84 2.09
CA TYR A 104 14.94 -10.66 2.61
C TYR A 104 16.12 -10.70 1.64
N LYS A 105 15.84 -10.84 0.34
CA LYS A 105 16.86 -10.81 -0.72
C LYS A 105 17.57 -9.47 -0.84
N LEU A 106 16.87 -8.38 -0.57
CA LEU A 106 17.43 -7.03 -0.66
C LEU A 106 18.25 -6.65 0.56
N SER A 107 17.85 -7.08 1.76
CA SER A 107 18.40 -6.58 3.02
C SER A 107 19.25 -7.58 3.80
N ILE A 108 19.03 -8.89 3.62
CA ILE A 108 19.64 -9.92 4.48
C ILE A 108 20.53 -10.87 3.68
N SER A 109 19.97 -11.63 2.73
CA SER A 109 20.72 -12.61 1.95
C SER A 109 20.06 -12.94 0.62
N ARG A 110 20.88 -13.05 -0.43
CA ARG A 110 20.46 -13.52 -1.76
C ARG A 110 20.71 -15.02 -1.97
N GLU A 111 21.24 -15.71 -0.97
CA GLU A 111 21.55 -17.13 -1.05
C GLU A 111 20.25 -17.94 -1.11
N PRO A 112 19.99 -18.72 -2.20
CA PRO A 112 18.68 -19.32 -2.45
C PRO A 112 18.20 -20.26 -1.33
N VAL A 113 19.11 -21.03 -0.72
CA VAL A 113 18.76 -21.98 0.34
C VAL A 113 18.35 -21.25 1.61
N GLN A 114 19.02 -20.14 1.96
CA GLN A 114 18.64 -19.33 3.12
C GLN A 114 17.27 -18.65 2.91
N VAL A 115 17.05 -18.09 1.74
CA VAL A 115 15.76 -17.47 1.37
C VAL A 115 14.65 -18.50 1.45
N ALA A 116 14.83 -19.69 0.84
CA ALA A 116 13.82 -20.74 0.84
C ALA A 116 13.48 -21.21 2.28
N ARG A 117 14.50 -21.44 3.12
CA ARG A 117 14.31 -21.83 4.52
C ARG A 117 13.56 -20.76 5.33
N PHE A 118 13.87 -19.48 5.10
CA PHE A 118 13.19 -18.38 5.76
C PHE A 118 11.70 -18.35 5.37
N ILE A 119 11.39 -18.44 4.08
CA ILE A 119 10.01 -18.41 3.60
C ILE A 119 9.24 -19.63 4.09
N GLU A 120 9.79 -20.84 3.99
CA GLU A 120 9.17 -22.05 4.54
C GLU A 120 8.89 -21.94 6.05
N PHE A 121 9.76 -21.26 6.79
CA PHE A 121 9.56 -21.01 8.20
C PHE A 121 8.41 -20.04 8.45
N VAL A 122 8.31 -18.94 7.68
CA VAL A 122 7.18 -18.01 7.74
C VAL A 122 5.88 -18.74 7.43
N GLU A 123 5.82 -19.49 6.31
CA GLU A 123 4.62 -20.20 5.88
C GLU A 123 4.09 -21.17 6.92
N ARG A 124 4.96 -21.85 7.68
CA ARG A 124 4.55 -22.74 8.78
C ARG A 124 3.89 -22.03 9.96
N LEU A 125 4.15 -20.74 10.15
CA LEU A 125 3.56 -19.94 11.23
C LEU A 125 2.28 -19.24 10.79
N LEU A 126 2.01 -19.14 9.48
CA LEU A 126 0.83 -18.46 8.95
C LEU A 126 -0.46 -19.20 9.29
N VAL A 127 -1.41 -18.45 9.82
CA VAL A 127 -2.78 -18.90 10.06
C VAL A 127 -3.73 -17.97 9.33
N PRO A 128 -4.13 -18.32 8.10
CA PRO A 128 -5.06 -17.53 7.32
C PRO A 128 -6.47 -17.56 7.94
N LEU A 129 -7.08 -16.40 8.08
CA LEU A 129 -8.42 -16.22 8.62
C LEU A 129 -9.36 -15.67 7.55
N ALA A 130 -10.56 -16.21 7.50
CA ALA A 130 -11.64 -15.64 6.69
C ALA A 130 -12.08 -14.29 7.28
N PHE A 131 -12.43 -13.35 6.39
CA PHE A 131 -13.02 -12.08 6.82
C PHE A 131 -14.37 -12.29 7.51
N ASP A 132 -14.75 -11.38 8.39
CA ASP A 132 -16.05 -11.30 9.05
C ASP A 132 -16.32 -12.42 10.09
N GLN A 133 -15.35 -13.29 10.34
CA GLN A 133 -15.48 -14.41 11.27
C GLN A 133 -14.63 -14.19 12.53
N TRP A 134 -15.23 -14.47 13.70
CA TRP A 134 -14.53 -14.49 14.97
C TRP A 134 -13.67 -15.74 15.11
N HIS A 135 -12.45 -15.54 15.57
CA HIS A 135 -11.48 -16.58 15.84
C HIS A 135 -10.98 -16.46 17.28
N ASP A 136 -11.07 -17.55 18.04
CA ASP A 136 -10.56 -17.60 19.42
C ASP A 136 -9.04 -17.72 19.42
N VAL A 137 -8.38 -16.79 20.10
CA VAL A 137 -6.94 -16.84 20.34
C VAL A 137 -6.70 -17.56 21.65
N VAL A 138 -6.04 -18.71 21.58
CA VAL A 138 -5.70 -19.49 22.78
C VAL A 138 -4.61 -18.77 23.56
N LEU A 139 -4.96 -18.24 24.72
CA LEU A 139 -4.05 -17.52 25.61
C LEU A 139 -3.85 -18.34 26.91
N ALA A 140 -4.25 -17.78 28.03
CA ALA A 140 -4.26 -18.48 29.33
C ALA A 140 -5.69 -18.91 29.70
N PRO A 141 -5.89 -19.90 30.59
CA PRO A 141 -7.22 -20.42 30.92
C PRO A 141 -8.25 -19.39 31.43
N GLU A 142 -7.77 -18.28 32.01
CA GLU A 142 -8.62 -17.23 32.58
C GLU A 142 -8.77 -16.00 31.69
N LEU A 143 -8.14 -16.02 30.49
CA LEU A 143 -8.07 -14.89 29.57
C LEU A 143 -8.62 -15.28 28.20
N ALA A 144 -9.88 -14.96 27.96
CA ALA A 144 -10.51 -15.18 26.68
C ALA A 144 -10.29 -13.94 25.76
N CYS A 145 -9.68 -14.20 24.62
CA CYS A 145 -9.53 -13.22 23.56
C CYS A 145 -9.97 -13.84 22.24
N ARG A 146 -10.75 -13.11 21.47
CA ARG A 146 -11.07 -13.48 20.10
C ARG A 146 -10.79 -12.32 19.17
N ILE A 147 -10.38 -12.64 17.98
CA ILE A 147 -10.06 -11.66 16.93
C ILE A 147 -10.98 -11.84 15.73
N ARG A 148 -11.24 -10.75 15.02
CA ARG A 148 -11.94 -10.74 13.75
C ARG A 148 -11.22 -9.79 12.81
N LEU A 149 -11.02 -10.23 11.57
CA LEU A 149 -10.45 -9.42 10.49
C LEU A 149 -11.57 -8.88 9.62
N GLN A 150 -11.57 -7.58 9.44
CA GLN A 150 -12.53 -6.86 8.62
C GLN A 150 -11.80 -6.13 7.49
N ARG A 151 -12.42 -6.00 6.32
CA ARG A 151 -11.76 -5.39 5.15
C ARG A 151 -11.43 -3.92 5.40
N ALA A 152 -10.16 -3.56 5.25
CA ALA A 152 -9.67 -2.20 5.37
C ALA A 152 -9.69 -1.42 4.04
N GLY A 153 -9.79 -2.09 2.88
CA GLY A 153 -9.93 -1.44 1.58
C GLY A 153 -8.65 -0.78 1.04
N HIS A 154 -7.50 -0.93 1.71
CA HIS A 154 -6.24 -0.31 1.34
C HIS A 154 -5.54 -1.06 0.18
N LEU A 155 -5.45 -2.39 0.29
CA LEU A 155 -4.98 -3.30 -0.75
C LEU A 155 -5.67 -4.67 -0.61
N LEU A 156 -5.45 -5.57 -1.57
CA LEU A 156 -6.03 -6.91 -1.51
C LEU A 156 -5.53 -7.63 -0.26
N GLY A 157 -6.45 -8.06 0.60
CA GLY A 157 -6.15 -8.72 1.85
C GLY A 157 -6.00 -7.79 3.05
N SER A 158 -5.93 -6.46 2.86
CA SER A 158 -5.83 -5.54 3.99
C SER A 158 -7.03 -5.66 4.93
N ALA A 159 -6.73 -5.67 6.22
CA ALA A 159 -7.72 -5.82 7.27
C ALA A 159 -7.51 -4.80 8.38
N TYR A 160 -8.60 -4.30 8.95
CA TYR A 160 -8.55 -3.82 10.32
C TYR A 160 -8.86 -4.98 11.28
N VAL A 161 -8.31 -4.89 12.47
CA VAL A 161 -8.35 -5.99 13.45
C VAL A 161 -9.25 -5.59 14.62
N GLU A 162 -10.26 -6.39 14.90
CA GLU A 162 -11.05 -6.29 16.11
C GLU A 162 -10.59 -7.34 17.11
N CYS A 163 -10.31 -6.93 18.35
CA CYS A 163 -9.95 -7.80 19.47
C CYS A 163 -10.99 -7.65 20.56
N ASP A 164 -11.81 -8.67 20.78
CA ASP A 164 -12.72 -8.75 21.92
C ASP A 164 -12.01 -9.42 23.09
N LEU A 165 -11.90 -8.69 24.19
CA LEU A 165 -11.28 -9.14 25.43
C LEU A 165 -12.34 -9.34 26.49
N LEU A 166 -12.49 -10.57 26.97
CA LEU A 166 -13.34 -10.90 28.11
C LEU A 166 -12.49 -11.02 29.37
N LEU A 167 -12.52 -9.97 30.20
CA LEU A 167 -11.82 -9.89 31.48
C LEU A 167 -12.84 -9.87 32.60
N GLY A 168 -13.07 -11.02 33.23
CA GLY A 168 -14.16 -11.21 34.21
C GLY A 168 -15.53 -11.00 33.54
N GLN A 169 -16.30 -10.01 34.01
CA GLN A 169 -17.60 -9.66 33.41
C GLN A 169 -17.53 -8.54 32.38
N ALA A 170 -16.37 -7.89 32.21
CA ALA A 170 -16.17 -6.81 31.25
C ALA A 170 -15.76 -7.37 29.90
N ASN A 171 -16.47 -6.92 28.85
CA ASN A 171 -16.09 -7.17 27.44
C ASN A 171 -15.65 -5.86 26.83
N THR A 172 -14.35 -5.75 26.52
CA THR A 172 -13.75 -4.56 25.91
C THR A 172 -13.27 -4.88 24.50
N ARG A 173 -13.69 -4.06 23.51
CA ARG A 173 -13.28 -4.20 22.11
C ARG A 173 -12.22 -3.18 21.76
N TYR A 174 -11.04 -3.68 21.39
CA TYR A 174 -9.98 -2.93 20.76
C TYR A 174 -10.06 -3.09 19.24
N VAL A 175 -9.94 -1.98 18.53
CA VAL A 175 -9.89 -1.98 17.05
C VAL A 175 -8.58 -1.33 16.60
N PHE A 176 -7.83 -2.03 15.75
CA PHE A 176 -6.62 -1.53 15.12
C PHE A 176 -6.91 -1.35 13.64
N SER A 177 -6.87 -0.12 13.16
CA SER A 177 -7.25 0.18 11.78
C SER A 177 -6.31 -0.45 10.75
N GLY A 178 -5.02 -0.64 11.07
CA GLY A 178 -4.01 -0.75 10.05
C GLY A 178 -4.11 0.46 9.13
N ASP A 179 -3.76 0.30 7.87
CA ASP A 179 -3.96 1.32 6.85
C ASP A 179 -5.34 1.15 6.22
N LEU A 180 -6.11 2.23 6.20
CA LEU A 180 -7.46 2.27 5.66
C LEU A 180 -7.46 2.77 4.22
N GLY A 181 -8.20 2.11 3.36
CA GLY A 181 -8.36 2.50 1.97
C GLY A 181 -9.28 3.70 1.78
N GLY A 182 -8.99 4.47 0.75
CA GLY A 182 -9.92 5.49 0.25
C GLY A 182 -11.18 4.88 -0.37
N CYS A 183 -12.23 5.68 -0.50
CA CYS A 183 -13.55 5.24 -1.02
C CYS A 183 -13.53 4.78 -2.49
N ASN A 184 -12.41 4.92 -3.19
CA ASN A 184 -12.35 4.91 -4.65
C ASN A 184 -11.43 3.84 -5.24
N ASN A 185 -11.13 2.77 -4.51
CA ASN A 185 -10.34 1.69 -5.08
C ASN A 185 -11.20 0.90 -6.10
N PRO A 186 -10.74 0.76 -7.36
CA PRO A 186 -11.55 0.16 -8.41
C PRO A 186 -11.65 -1.37 -8.33
N LEU A 187 -10.78 -2.02 -7.56
CA LEU A 187 -10.72 -3.48 -7.40
C LEU A 187 -11.31 -3.97 -6.10
N LEU A 188 -11.21 -3.17 -5.03
CA LEU A 188 -11.47 -3.64 -3.67
C LEU A 188 -12.89 -3.31 -3.22
N ARG A 189 -13.41 -4.15 -2.32
CA ARG A 189 -14.66 -3.86 -1.65
C ARG A 189 -14.49 -2.64 -0.73
N PRO A 190 -15.51 -1.77 -0.65
CA PRO A 190 -15.42 -0.55 0.13
C PRO A 190 -15.25 -0.84 1.62
N LEU A 191 -14.51 0.05 2.30
CA LEU A 191 -14.34 0.07 3.73
C LEU A 191 -15.67 0.24 4.45
N GLN A 192 -15.90 -0.57 5.50
CA GLN A 192 -17.03 -0.41 6.41
C GLN A 192 -16.50 -0.03 7.80
N PRO A 193 -17.14 0.92 8.51
CA PRO A 193 -16.74 1.24 9.87
C PRO A 193 -17.00 0.06 10.82
N PRO A 194 -16.24 -0.09 11.90
CA PRO A 194 -16.49 -1.11 12.91
C PRO A 194 -17.84 -0.87 13.56
N GLU A 195 -18.58 -1.95 13.79
CA GLU A 195 -19.89 -1.87 14.42
C GLU A 195 -19.81 -1.34 15.86
N ARG A 196 -18.75 -1.76 16.58
CA ARG A 196 -18.42 -1.34 17.94
C ARG A 196 -16.90 -1.19 18.09
N ALA A 197 -16.49 -0.18 18.85
CA ALA A 197 -15.14 -0.07 19.41
C ALA A 197 -15.22 0.57 20.80
N ASP A 198 -14.48 0.08 21.76
CA ASP A 198 -14.26 0.78 23.04
C ASP A 198 -12.98 1.64 22.93
N VAL A 199 -11.93 1.07 22.33
CA VAL A 199 -10.68 1.73 22.02
C VAL A 199 -10.34 1.51 20.55
N LEU A 200 -10.07 2.60 19.83
CA LEU A 200 -9.68 2.58 18.41
C LEU A 200 -8.25 3.12 18.25
N VAL A 201 -7.35 2.28 17.73
CA VAL A 201 -6.03 2.71 17.26
C VAL A 201 -6.17 3.02 15.77
N LEU A 202 -6.05 4.29 15.40
CA LEU A 202 -6.44 4.81 14.08
C LEU A 202 -5.24 5.41 13.36
N GLU A 203 -5.02 5.02 12.10
CA GLU A 203 -4.09 5.69 11.20
C GLU A 203 -4.49 7.16 10.97
N SER A 204 -3.52 7.97 10.59
CA SER A 204 -3.72 9.41 10.36
C SER A 204 -2.90 9.99 9.22
N THR A 205 -2.57 9.15 8.23
CA THR A 205 -1.72 9.52 7.08
C THR A 205 -2.20 10.79 6.39
N TYR A 206 -3.48 10.86 6.06
CA TYR A 206 -4.12 12.04 5.46
C TYR A 206 -5.17 12.67 6.38
N GLY A 207 -4.86 12.74 7.66
CA GLY A 207 -5.71 13.37 8.67
C GLY A 207 -5.95 14.88 8.48
N ASP A 208 -5.20 15.51 7.60
CA ASP A 208 -5.22 16.96 7.34
C ASP A 208 -5.87 17.37 6.01
N ARG A 209 -6.32 16.41 5.18
CA ARG A 209 -6.82 16.71 3.83
C ARG A 209 -7.91 15.79 3.35
N VAL A 210 -8.65 16.25 2.33
CA VAL A 210 -9.67 15.49 1.60
C VAL A 210 -9.18 15.27 0.16
N HIS A 211 -9.35 14.06 -0.35
CA HIS A 211 -8.94 13.72 -1.71
C HIS A 211 -9.94 14.24 -2.76
N PRO A 212 -9.46 14.57 -3.98
CA PRO A 212 -10.33 14.86 -5.11
C PRO A 212 -11.25 13.68 -5.43
N VAL A 213 -12.38 13.95 -6.05
CA VAL A 213 -13.36 12.92 -6.44
C VAL A 213 -12.77 12.00 -7.52
N ALA A 214 -12.99 10.70 -7.39
CA ALA A 214 -12.37 9.66 -8.23
C ALA A 214 -12.75 9.71 -9.71
N GLU A 215 -13.98 10.12 -10.04
CA GLU A 215 -14.45 10.16 -11.42
C GLU A 215 -13.57 11.02 -12.34
N SER A 216 -12.86 12.00 -11.78
CA SER A 216 -11.92 12.82 -12.54
C SER A 216 -10.57 12.14 -12.80
N ARG A 217 -10.16 11.12 -12.01
CA ARG A 217 -8.80 10.57 -12.10
C ARG A 217 -8.59 9.70 -13.34
N GLN A 218 -9.55 8.85 -13.70
CA GLN A 218 -9.46 8.03 -14.90
C GLN A 218 -9.50 8.89 -16.18
N LEU A 219 -10.34 9.92 -16.22
CA LEU A 219 -10.34 10.90 -17.31
C LEU A 219 -9.03 11.69 -17.39
N GLN A 220 -8.45 12.04 -16.23
CA GLN A 220 -7.15 12.68 -16.18
C GLN A 220 -6.04 11.76 -16.67
N LEU A 221 -6.06 10.47 -16.30
CA LEU A 221 -5.12 9.48 -16.81
C LEU A 221 -5.24 9.33 -18.33
N GLU A 222 -6.45 9.17 -18.86
CA GLU A 222 -6.71 9.07 -20.29
C GLU A 222 -6.22 10.30 -21.04
N ALA A 223 -6.58 11.50 -20.60
CA ALA A 223 -6.14 12.75 -21.22
C ALA A 223 -4.61 12.96 -21.13
N ALA A 224 -3.97 12.52 -20.04
CA ALA A 224 -2.53 12.58 -19.90
C ALA A 224 -1.84 11.63 -20.88
N ILE A 225 -2.37 10.41 -21.04
CA ILE A 225 -1.86 9.43 -22.01
C ILE A 225 -1.99 9.96 -23.44
N GLU A 226 -3.13 10.52 -23.80
CA GLU A 226 -3.36 11.10 -25.14
C GLU A 226 -2.35 12.21 -25.46
N ARG A 227 -2.14 13.14 -24.53
CA ARG A 227 -1.16 14.22 -24.71
C ARG A 227 0.27 13.70 -24.83
N ALA A 228 0.66 12.76 -23.99
CA ALA A 228 2.02 12.24 -23.99
C ALA A 228 2.32 11.40 -25.25
N LEU A 229 1.33 10.68 -25.76
CA LEU A 229 1.50 9.85 -26.95
C LEU A 229 1.46 10.65 -28.26
N ALA A 230 0.84 11.85 -28.27
CA ALA A 230 0.86 12.74 -29.41
C ALA A 230 2.30 13.14 -29.82
N ASP A 231 3.21 13.25 -28.86
CA ASP A 231 4.64 13.53 -29.08
C ASP A 231 5.46 12.28 -29.48
N LYS A 232 4.82 11.12 -29.61
CA LYS A 232 5.46 9.82 -29.92
C LYS A 232 6.51 9.43 -28.85
N GLY A 233 6.26 9.76 -27.58
CA GLY A 233 7.13 9.45 -26.45
C GLY A 233 6.65 8.26 -25.64
N THR A 234 7.46 7.85 -24.68
CA THR A 234 7.13 6.83 -23.67
C THR A 234 6.71 7.50 -22.37
N ILE A 235 5.64 6.99 -21.74
CA ILE A 235 5.20 7.39 -20.41
C ILE A 235 5.84 6.45 -19.39
N LEU A 236 6.58 7.00 -18.45
CA LEU A 236 7.19 6.28 -17.34
C LEU A 236 6.34 6.48 -16.09
N ILE A 237 5.83 5.41 -15.49
CA ILE A 237 5.02 5.44 -14.27
C ILE A 237 5.77 4.71 -13.16
N PRO A 238 6.45 5.44 -12.26
CA PRO A 238 7.01 4.87 -11.04
C PRO A 238 5.88 4.34 -10.15
N ALA A 239 5.90 3.04 -9.84
CA ALA A 239 4.84 2.44 -9.03
C ALA A 239 5.39 1.41 -8.06
N PHE A 240 4.75 1.29 -6.88
CA PHE A 240 4.97 0.17 -6.00
C PHE A 240 4.42 -1.11 -6.60
N SER A 241 5.09 -2.22 -6.35
CA SER A 241 4.74 -3.53 -6.91
C SER A 241 3.37 -4.05 -6.44
N LEU A 242 2.89 -3.53 -5.31
CA LEU A 242 1.67 -3.97 -4.63
C LEU A 242 0.66 -2.82 -4.55
N GLY A 243 -0.59 -3.10 -4.86
CA GLY A 243 -1.73 -2.19 -4.81
C GLY A 243 -1.78 -1.23 -6.00
N ARG A 244 -0.89 -0.24 -6.06
CA ARG A 244 -0.90 0.80 -7.10
C ARG A 244 -0.73 0.26 -8.52
N THR A 245 0.17 -0.69 -8.72
CA THR A 245 0.35 -1.33 -10.03
C THR A 245 -0.93 -2.00 -10.51
N GLN A 246 -1.64 -2.73 -9.65
CA GLN A 246 -2.85 -3.44 -10.02
C GLN A 246 -4.02 -2.49 -10.30
N GLU A 247 -4.14 -1.39 -9.56
CA GLU A 247 -5.12 -0.34 -9.85
C GLU A 247 -4.88 0.31 -11.22
N LEU A 248 -3.63 0.65 -11.53
CA LEU A 248 -3.26 1.21 -12.83
C LEU A 248 -3.58 0.25 -13.97
N LEU A 249 -3.24 -1.04 -13.84
CA LEU A 249 -3.54 -2.04 -14.85
C LEU A 249 -5.05 -2.14 -15.10
N TYR A 250 -5.84 -2.16 -14.02
CA TYR A 250 -7.30 -2.20 -14.09
C TYR A 250 -7.90 -0.99 -14.85
N GLU A 251 -7.41 0.21 -14.57
CA GLU A 251 -7.90 1.43 -15.24
C GLU A 251 -7.40 1.54 -16.68
N LEU A 252 -6.16 1.14 -16.95
CA LEU A 252 -5.62 1.11 -18.31
C LEU A 252 -6.36 0.13 -19.20
N GLU A 253 -6.68 -1.07 -18.69
CA GLU A 253 -7.51 -2.04 -19.42
C GLU A 253 -8.87 -1.44 -19.79
N ASP A 254 -9.51 -0.74 -18.86
CA ASP A 254 -10.80 -0.11 -19.13
C ASP A 254 -10.73 0.99 -20.21
N ILE A 255 -9.69 1.82 -20.15
CA ILE A 255 -9.45 2.83 -21.20
C ILE A 255 -9.25 2.16 -22.55
N LEU A 256 -8.38 1.15 -22.62
CA LEU A 256 -8.12 0.40 -23.86
C LEU A 256 -9.37 -0.27 -24.41
N HIS A 257 -10.17 -0.89 -23.55
CA HIS A 257 -11.43 -1.52 -23.93
C HIS A 257 -12.43 -0.52 -24.51
N ARG A 258 -12.64 0.62 -23.84
CA ARG A 258 -13.52 1.69 -24.34
C ARG A 258 -13.04 2.27 -25.68
N LYS A 259 -11.75 2.49 -25.83
CA LYS A 259 -11.16 3.01 -27.08
C LYS A 259 -11.28 1.99 -28.22
N ALA A 260 -11.12 0.71 -27.94
CA ALA A 260 -11.34 -0.35 -28.94
C ALA A 260 -12.78 -0.38 -29.44
N LEU A 261 -13.77 -0.26 -28.55
CA LEU A 261 -15.19 -0.20 -28.90
C LEU A 261 -15.52 1.01 -29.78
N LEU A 262 -14.96 2.18 -29.47
CA LEU A 262 -15.13 3.40 -30.27
C LEU A 262 -14.51 3.27 -31.66
N GLY A 263 -13.32 2.64 -31.77
CA GLY A 263 -12.68 2.35 -33.05
C GLY A 263 -13.50 1.43 -33.95
N VAL A 264 -14.12 0.41 -33.41
CA VAL A 264 -15.02 -0.51 -34.14
C VAL A 264 -16.28 0.21 -34.64
N GLN A 265 -16.76 1.25 -33.94
CA GLN A 265 -17.93 2.03 -34.32
C GLN A 265 -17.63 3.12 -35.40
N GLY A 266 -16.42 3.16 -35.94
CA GLY A 266 -16.04 4.12 -37.01
C GLY A 266 -15.94 5.57 -36.54
N HIS A 267 -15.86 5.81 -35.24
CA HIS A 267 -15.70 7.14 -34.65
C HIS A 267 -14.22 7.52 -34.43
N ALA A 268 -13.27 6.60 -34.66
CA ALA A 268 -11.86 6.90 -34.73
C ALA A 268 -11.57 7.42 -36.15
N GLY A 269 -11.47 8.72 -36.33
CA GLY A 269 -11.01 9.29 -37.60
C GLY A 269 -9.61 8.81 -37.94
N ASP A 270 -9.25 8.78 -39.21
CA ASP A 270 -7.90 8.42 -39.70
C ASP A 270 -6.77 9.27 -39.09
N ASP A 271 -7.10 10.32 -38.35
CA ASP A 271 -6.20 11.26 -37.66
C ASP A 271 -5.99 10.98 -36.15
N ASP A 272 -6.44 9.83 -35.61
CA ASP A 272 -6.16 9.52 -34.19
C ASP A 272 -4.64 9.29 -34.01
N PRO A 273 -3.92 10.21 -33.34
CA PRO A 273 -2.46 10.13 -33.20
C PRO A 273 -2.03 8.93 -32.34
N VAL A 274 -2.97 8.28 -31.67
CA VAL A 274 -2.73 7.17 -30.75
C VAL A 274 -3.38 5.90 -31.29
N ASN A 275 -2.56 4.93 -31.70
CA ASN A 275 -3.08 3.59 -31.99
C ASN A 275 -3.27 2.83 -30.68
N TRP A 276 -4.41 3.04 -30.03
CA TRP A 276 -4.77 2.44 -28.74
C TRP A 276 -4.75 0.91 -28.77
N SER A 277 -5.13 0.29 -29.90
CA SER A 277 -5.17 -1.17 -30.01
C SER A 277 -3.77 -1.81 -30.02
N GLN A 278 -2.74 -1.04 -30.36
CA GLN A 278 -1.34 -1.48 -30.44
C GLN A 278 -0.44 -0.84 -29.37
N LEU A 279 -1.01 -0.03 -28.46
CA LEU A 279 -0.24 0.63 -27.41
C LEU A 279 0.25 -0.41 -26.37
N PRO A 280 1.57 -0.65 -26.28
CA PRO A 280 2.08 -1.60 -25.30
C PRO A 280 2.07 -0.99 -23.90
N ILE A 281 1.53 -1.76 -22.95
CA ILE A 281 1.61 -1.52 -21.51
C ILE A 281 2.68 -2.46 -20.95
N ILE A 282 3.78 -1.91 -20.49
CA ILE A 282 4.95 -2.69 -20.07
C ILE A 282 5.02 -2.71 -18.55
N LEU A 283 4.81 -3.87 -17.95
CA LEU A 283 5.02 -4.09 -16.52
C LEU A 283 6.44 -4.60 -16.29
N ASP A 284 7.31 -3.71 -15.84
CA ASP A 284 8.72 -4.00 -15.63
C ASP A 284 9.08 -4.05 -14.14
N SER A 285 8.55 -5.06 -13.46
CA SER A 285 8.81 -5.41 -12.08
C SER A 285 8.50 -6.90 -11.84
N PRO A 286 9.51 -7.76 -11.58
CA PRO A 286 9.28 -9.18 -11.31
C PRO A 286 8.37 -9.43 -10.11
N LEU A 287 8.52 -8.63 -9.03
CA LEU A 287 7.65 -8.73 -7.87
C LEU A 287 6.21 -8.35 -8.22
N ALA A 288 6.02 -7.24 -8.97
CA ALA A 288 4.68 -6.82 -9.38
C ALA A 288 3.98 -7.88 -10.25
N GLN A 289 4.70 -8.58 -11.14
CA GLN A 289 4.17 -9.69 -11.91
C GLN A 289 3.65 -10.82 -11.02
N ARG A 290 4.44 -11.26 -10.05
CA ARG A 290 4.08 -12.34 -9.11
C ARG A 290 2.86 -11.93 -8.27
N ILE A 291 2.84 -10.69 -7.78
CA ILE A 291 1.71 -10.12 -7.02
C ILE A 291 0.47 -10.04 -7.91
N THR A 292 0.60 -9.56 -9.15
CA THR A 292 -0.54 -9.48 -10.09
C THR A 292 -1.12 -10.86 -10.40
N ALA A 293 -0.29 -11.89 -10.53
CA ALA A 293 -0.76 -13.27 -10.68
C ALA A 293 -1.61 -13.71 -9.47
N VAL A 294 -1.15 -13.44 -8.24
CA VAL A 294 -1.92 -13.75 -7.02
C VAL A 294 -3.21 -12.93 -6.95
N TYR A 295 -3.21 -11.65 -7.35
CA TYR A 295 -4.44 -10.84 -7.44
C TYR A 295 -5.47 -11.48 -8.38
N ARG A 296 -5.05 -12.00 -9.55
CA ARG A 296 -5.93 -12.68 -10.51
C ARG A 296 -6.49 -14.00 -9.94
N GLU A 297 -5.67 -14.78 -9.24
CA GLU A 297 -6.12 -16.01 -8.55
C GLU A 297 -7.17 -15.73 -7.49
N LEU A 298 -7.06 -14.60 -6.77
CA LEU A 298 -7.91 -14.20 -5.65
C LEU A 298 -9.06 -13.25 -6.08
N HIS A 299 -9.55 -13.37 -7.29
CA HIS A 299 -10.61 -12.51 -7.84
C HIS A 299 -11.94 -12.57 -7.08
N GLU A 300 -12.21 -13.61 -6.30
CA GLU A 300 -13.38 -13.70 -5.42
C GLU A 300 -13.39 -12.62 -4.31
N PHE A 301 -12.21 -12.09 -3.96
CA PHE A 301 -12.07 -10.99 -3.00
C PHE A 301 -12.24 -9.60 -3.63
N TRP A 302 -12.34 -9.50 -4.96
CA TRP A 302 -12.59 -8.23 -5.66
C TRP A 302 -14.01 -7.72 -5.39
N ASN A 303 -14.25 -6.45 -5.69
CA ASN A 303 -15.58 -5.87 -5.62
C ASN A 303 -16.51 -6.45 -6.72
N GLU A 304 -17.79 -6.09 -6.67
CA GLU A 304 -18.78 -6.63 -7.61
C GLU A 304 -18.54 -6.19 -9.05
N GLU A 305 -18.15 -4.92 -9.25
CA GLU A 305 -17.87 -4.38 -10.58
C GLU A 305 -16.70 -5.12 -11.25
N ALA A 306 -15.58 -5.28 -10.53
CA ALA A 306 -14.41 -5.95 -11.06
C ALA A 306 -14.69 -7.43 -11.40
N ARG A 307 -15.52 -8.11 -10.59
CA ARG A 307 -15.95 -9.48 -10.88
C ARG A 307 -16.92 -9.55 -12.07
N ALA A 308 -17.79 -8.54 -12.25
CA ALA A 308 -18.67 -8.47 -13.41
C ALA A 308 -17.87 -8.36 -14.71
N ARG A 309 -16.80 -7.55 -14.74
CA ARG A 309 -15.89 -7.47 -15.90
C ARG A 309 -15.29 -8.82 -16.27
N LEU A 310 -14.86 -9.63 -15.28
CA LEU A 310 -14.40 -11.00 -15.54
C LEU A 310 -15.51 -11.88 -16.14
N ALA A 311 -16.73 -11.77 -15.62
CA ALA A 311 -17.89 -12.53 -16.14
C ALA A 311 -18.24 -12.14 -17.58
N GLU A 312 -17.93 -10.92 -18.01
CA GLU A 312 -18.04 -10.44 -19.40
C GLU A 312 -16.89 -10.93 -20.32
N GLY A 313 -15.95 -11.72 -19.78
CA GLY A 313 -14.79 -12.23 -20.52
C GLY A 313 -13.62 -11.25 -20.63
N ARG A 314 -13.62 -10.15 -19.86
CA ARG A 314 -12.49 -9.23 -19.73
C ARG A 314 -11.48 -9.78 -18.73
N ASP A 315 -10.22 -9.44 -18.88
CA ASP A 315 -9.17 -9.74 -17.90
C ASP A 315 -8.41 -8.45 -17.51
N PRO A 316 -8.92 -7.70 -16.52
CA PRO A 316 -8.37 -6.38 -16.18
C PRO A 316 -6.90 -6.38 -15.74
N LEU A 317 -6.37 -7.52 -15.33
CA LEU A 317 -4.98 -7.66 -14.90
C LEU A 317 -4.13 -8.55 -15.83
N GLY A 318 -4.69 -8.96 -17.00
CA GLY A 318 -4.02 -9.86 -17.93
C GLY A 318 -4.41 -9.67 -19.40
N PHE A 319 -4.65 -8.44 -19.84
CA PHE A 319 -5.11 -8.08 -21.18
C PHE A 319 -3.99 -8.17 -22.24
N ASN A 320 -4.37 -8.22 -23.53
CA ASN A 320 -3.47 -8.51 -24.64
C ASN A 320 -2.30 -7.52 -24.82
N GLN A 321 -2.49 -6.24 -24.50
CA GLN A 321 -1.45 -5.22 -24.63
C GLN A 321 -0.45 -5.22 -23.48
N LEU A 322 -0.69 -6.02 -22.42
CA LEU A 322 0.19 -6.11 -21.27
C LEU A 322 1.41 -6.98 -21.58
N ILE A 323 2.57 -6.37 -21.54
CA ILE A 323 3.88 -7.02 -21.72
C ILE A 323 4.60 -7.06 -20.38
N THR A 324 4.97 -8.25 -19.93
CA THR A 324 5.71 -8.44 -18.69
C THR A 324 7.20 -8.65 -18.95
N VAL A 325 8.04 -8.05 -18.10
CA VAL A 325 9.51 -8.14 -18.19
C VAL A 325 10.06 -8.90 -17.00
N ASP A 326 10.45 -10.15 -17.23
CA ASP A 326 10.82 -11.14 -16.20
C ASP A 326 12.32 -11.16 -15.82
N SER A 327 13.20 -10.77 -16.77
CA SER A 327 14.65 -10.86 -16.60
C SER A 327 15.36 -9.52 -16.75
N HIS A 328 16.58 -9.43 -16.22
CA HIS A 328 17.41 -8.24 -16.37
C HIS A 328 17.84 -8.01 -17.82
N ALA A 329 18.14 -9.07 -18.56
CA ALA A 329 18.51 -8.97 -19.98
C ALA A 329 17.37 -8.39 -20.82
N LYS A 330 16.14 -8.86 -20.63
CA LYS A 330 14.94 -8.34 -21.29
C LYS A 330 14.66 -6.89 -20.90
N HIS A 331 14.83 -6.55 -19.62
CA HIS A 331 14.74 -5.18 -19.12
C HIS A 331 15.68 -4.25 -19.90
N GLN A 332 16.98 -4.59 -20.02
CA GLN A 332 17.95 -3.79 -20.76
C GLN A 332 17.57 -3.64 -22.24
N GLN A 333 17.08 -4.70 -22.87
CA GLN A 333 16.61 -4.66 -24.25
C GLN A 333 15.44 -3.68 -24.42
N VAL A 334 14.45 -3.71 -23.48
CA VAL A 334 13.31 -2.80 -23.52
C VAL A 334 13.74 -1.36 -23.31
N VAL A 335 14.58 -1.07 -22.33
CA VAL A 335 15.12 0.29 -22.08
C VAL A 335 15.82 0.81 -23.33
N ASN A 336 16.73 0.04 -23.93
CA ASN A 336 17.48 0.43 -25.12
C ASN A 336 16.57 0.62 -26.35
N TYR A 337 15.59 -0.27 -26.52
CA TYR A 337 14.63 -0.17 -27.61
C TYR A 337 13.78 1.10 -27.52
N LEU A 338 13.17 1.37 -26.37
CA LEU A 338 12.29 2.54 -26.19
C LEU A 338 13.07 3.85 -26.26
N SER A 339 14.26 3.93 -25.64
CA SER A 339 15.08 5.15 -25.67
C SER A 339 15.61 5.47 -27.07
N SER A 340 15.93 4.46 -27.89
CA SER A 340 16.46 4.67 -29.25
C SER A 340 15.40 4.96 -30.29
N THR A 341 14.20 4.33 -30.16
CA THR A 341 13.13 4.46 -31.15
C THR A 341 12.13 5.56 -30.82
N GLY A 342 11.95 5.90 -29.54
CA GLY A 342 10.90 6.80 -29.08
C GLY A 342 9.49 6.25 -29.32
N ARG A 343 9.34 4.92 -29.48
CA ARG A 343 8.03 4.30 -29.73
C ARG A 343 7.07 4.59 -28.56
N PRO A 344 5.82 5.00 -28.84
CA PRO A 344 4.79 5.16 -27.81
C PRO A 344 4.61 3.87 -27.00
N ALA A 345 4.71 4.00 -25.67
CA ALA A 345 4.49 2.91 -24.74
C ALA A 345 4.18 3.49 -23.35
N ILE A 346 3.50 2.71 -22.50
CA ILE A 346 3.36 3.00 -21.08
C ILE A 346 4.21 1.99 -20.32
N VAL A 347 5.15 2.45 -19.50
CA VAL A 347 6.02 1.62 -18.67
C VAL A 347 5.65 1.82 -17.20
N ILE A 348 5.20 0.76 -16.55
CA ILE A 348 4.99 0.71 -15.10
C ILE A 348 6.17 -0.05 -14.50
N ALA A 349 7.00 0.62 -13.70
CA ALA A 349 8.20 0.03 -13.15
C ALA A 349 8.45 0.41 -11.68
N GLY A 350 8.98 -0.51 -10.90
CA GLY A 350 9.45 -0.28 -9.53
C GLY A 350 10.85 0.37 -9.52
N ASN A 351 11.19 1.18 -8.61
CA ASN A 351 10.61 1.58 -7.34
C ASN A 351 9.72 2.83 -7.49
N GLY A 352 8.62 2.89 -6.71
CA GLY A 352 7.66 4.01 -6.76
C GLY A 352 8.21 5.36 -6.33
N MET A 353 9.31 5.43 -5.60
CA MET A 353 10.00 6.66 -5.15
C MET A 353 11.21 7.03 -6.02
N CYS A 354 11.48 6.29 -7.08
CA CYS A 354 12.65 6.46 -7.97
C CYS A 354 14.01 6.35 -7.25
N SER A 355 14.07 5.82 -6.04
CA SER A 355 15.30 5.68 -5.26
C SER A 355 16.11 4.42 -5.59
N GLY A 356 15.71 3.68 -6.61
CA GLY A 356 16.33 2.44 -7.06
C GLY A 356 15.42 1.66 -8.00
N GLY A 357 15.76 0.40 -8.25
CA GLY A 357 14.96 -0.48 -9.09
C GLY A 357 15.03 -0.18 -10.59
N ARG A 358 14.14 -0.82 -11.34
CA ARG A 358 14.16 -0.76 -12.82
C ARG A 358 13.77 0.60 -13.39
N ILE A 359 12.93 1.36 -12.70
CA ILE A 359 12.53 2.69 -13.13
C ILE A 359 13.72 3.65 -13.31
N VAL A 360 14.74 3.52 -12.45
CA VAL A 360 15.93 4.38 -12.53
C VAL A 360 16.68 4.22 -13.85
N ASN A 361 16.73 3.00 -14.39
CA ASN A 361 17.38 2.77 -15.69
C ASN A 361 16.61 3.44 -16.85
N TYR A 362 15.27 3.40 -16.81
CA TYR A 362 14.45 4.16 -17.77
C TYR A 362 14.66 5.66 -17.63
N LEU A 363 14.67 6.18 -16.42
CA LEU A 363 14.92 7.60 -16.15
C LEU A 363 16.30 8.01 -16.71
N LYS A 364 17.36 7.28 -16.38
CA LYS A 364 18.72 7.55 -16.90
C LYS A 364 18.79 7.60 -18.42
N ALA A 365 18.03 6.73 -19.10
CA ALA A 365 18.03 6.63 -20.56
C ALA A 365 17.16 7.70 -21.23
N MET A 366 16.13 8.25 -20.55
CA MET A 366 15.08 9.03 -21.18
C MET A 366 14.90 10.44 -20.60
N LEU A 367 15.49 10.79 -19.45
CA LEU A 367 15.36 12.13 -18.82
C LEU A 367 15.72 13.28 -19.76
N GLY A 368 16.69 13.08 -20.65
CA GLY A 368 17.18 14.10 -21.58
C GLY A 368 16.33 14.31 -22.83
N ASP A 369 15.26 13.55 -23.04
CA ASP A 369 14.44 13.62 -24.25
C ASP A 369 13.03 14.17 -23.93
N ARG A 370 12.66 15.29 -24.55
CA ARG A 370 11.39 16.00 -24.35
C ARG A 370 10.15 15.22 -24.80
N ARG A 371 10.31 14.17 -25.61
CA ARG A 371 9.21 13.32 -26.06
C ARG A 371 8.66 12.46 -24.93
N HIS A 372 9.51 12.08 -23.98
CA HIS A 372 9.10 11.22 -22.87
C HIS A 372 8.44 12.02 -21.74
N GLU A 373 7.70 11.30 -20.90
CA GLU A 373 7.00 11.86 -19.77
C GLU A 373 7.12 10.93 -18.55
N VAL A 374 7.36 11.51 -17.37
CA VAL A 374 7.20 10.78 -16.11
C VAL A 374 5.89 11.19 -15.44
N MET A 375 5.08 10.19 -15.09
CA MET A 375 3.76 10.37 -14.51
C MET A 375 3.72 9.80 -13.10
N PHE A 376 3.65 10.67 -12.10
CA PHE A 376 3.49 10.27 -10.71
C PHE A 376 2.02 10.06 -10.35
N VAL A 377 1.71 8.91 -9.80
CA VAL A 377 0.37 8.48 -9.38
C VAL A 377 0.28 8.26 -7.86
N GLY A 378 1.22 8.78 -7.10
CA GLY A 378 1.28 8.61 -5.66
C GLY A 378 2.17 9.62 -4.97
N TYR A 379 2.15 9.57 -3.64
CA TYR A 379 3.01 10.37 -2.79
C TYR A 379 4.50 10.07 -3.08
N GLN A 380 5.30 11.12 -3.07
CA GLN A 380 6.76 11.03 -3.18
C GLN A 380 7.38 11.52 -1.87
N ALA A 381 8.11 10.66 -1.18
CA ALA A 381 8.73 10.99 0.10
C ALA A 381 9.82 12.04 -0.08
N LYS A 382 9.86 13.01 0.82
CA LYS A 382 10.89 14.08 0.84
C LYS A 382 12.29 13.45 0.87
N GLY A 383 13.19 14.01 0.08
CA GLY A 383 14.58 13.52 -0.06
C GLY A 383 14.74 12.35 -1.02
N THR A 384 13.69 11.94 -1.75
CA THR A 384 13.79 10.94 -2.82
C THR A 384 13.93 11.59 -4.19
N PRO A 385 14.58 10.92 -5.17
CA PRO A 385 14.63 11.41 -6.56
C PRO A 385 13.24 11.62 -7.17
N GLY A 386 12.26 10.81 -6.79
CA GLY A 386 10.87 10.99 -7.21
C GLY A 386 10.28 12.31 -6.73
N ALA A 387 10.54 12.71 -5.48
CA ALA A 387 10.08 13.99 -4.94
C ALA A 387 10.77 15.18 -5.64
N GLU A 388 12.05 15.05 -5.95
CA GLU A 388 12.78 16.08 -6.69
C GLU A 388 12.23 16.24 -8.12
N LEU A 389 11.96 15.14 -8.81
CA LEU A 389 11.31 15.17 -10.12
C LEU A 389 9.91 15.77 -10.04
N GLN A 390 9.09 15.32 -9.07
CA GLN A 390 7.72 15.80 -8.90
C GLN A 390 7.67 17.32 -8.64
N ALA A 391 8.61 17.86 -7.88
CA ALA A 391 8.74 19.30 -7.64
C ALA A 391 9.06 20.12 -8.91
N ARG A 392 9.40 19.46 -10.03
CA ARG A 392 9.69 20.09 -11.32
C ARG A 392 8.47 20.21 -12.22
N GLN A 393 7.32 19.72 -11.79
CA GLN A 393 6.09 19.85 -12.57
C GLN A 393 5.82 21.31 -12.95
N GLY A 394 5.71 21.58 -14.25
CA GLY A 394 5.50 22.95 -14.80
C GLY A 394 6.74 23.85 -14.84
N ALA A 395 7.93 23.36 -14.47
CA ALA A 395 9.16 24.14 -14.58
C ALA A 395 9.67 24.17 -16.03
N GLU A 396 9.94 25.38 -16.54
CA GLU A 396 10.50 25.57 -17.89
C GLU A 396 12.03 25.48 -17.94
N SER A 397 12.70 25.61 -16.78
CA SER A 397 14.16 25.57 -16.69
C SER A 397 14.69 24.14 -16.74
N VAL A 398 15.75 23.94 -17.50
CA VAL A 398 16.51 22.69 -17.49
C VAL A 398 17.20 22.54 -16.14
N VAL A 399 16.96 21.41 -15.49
CA VAL A 399 17.49 21.10 -14.18
C VAL A 399 18.20 19.76 -14.21
N GLN A 400 19.12 19.55 -13.30
CA GLN A 400 19.80 18.27 -13.11
C GLN A 400 19.29 17.57 -11.86
N ILE A 401 19.27 16.23 -11.91
CA ILE A 401 18.92 15.36 -10.80
C ILE A 401 20.02 14.31 -10.61
N ASP A 402 20.31 13.98 -9.36
CA ASP A 402 21.22 12.87 -9.05
C ASP A 402 20.47 11.52 -9.11
N LEU A 403 20.99 10.61 -9.94
CA LEU A 403 20.56 9.20 -9.96
C LEU A 403 21.79 8.30 -9.83
N ASP A 404 21.89 7.62 -8.70
CA ASP A 404 23.01 6.74 -8.36
C ASP A 404 24.39 7.44 -8.42
N GLY A 405 24.49 8.67 -7.87
CA GLY A 405 25.73 9.44 -7.78
C GLY A 405 26.16 10.11 -9.10
N ARG A 406 25.26 10.17 -10.08
CA ARG A 406 25.51 10.85 -11.36
C ARG A 406 24.39 11.83 -11.68
N MET A 407 24.79 13.04 -12.14
CA MET A 407 23.86 14.09 -12.55
C MET A 407 23.29 13.85 -13.93
N TYR A 408 21.97 13.94 -14.07
CA TYR A 408 21.24 13.81 -15.33
C TYR A 408 20.39 15.06 -15.59
N GLU A 409 20.43 15.55 -16.82
CA GLU A 409 19.61 16.67 -17.25
C GLU A 409 18.15 16.24 -17.42
N VAL A 410 17.23 16.99 -16.83
CA VAL A 410 15.79 16.72 -16.90
C VAL A 410 15.17 17.60 -17.98
N ARG A 411 14.79 16.99 -19.11
CA ARG A 411 14.07 17.63 -20.21
C ARG A 411 12.70 17.04 -20.48
N LEU A 412 12.46 15.80 -20.04
CA LEU A 412 11.15 15.16 -20.15
C LEU A 412 10.10 15.94 -19.36
N LYS A 413 8.83 15.72 -19.71
CA LYS A 413 7.70 16.31 -19.00
C LYS A 413 7.46 15.54 -17.68
N VAL A 414 7.11 16.29 -16.63
CA VAL A 414 6.74 15.72 -15.33
C VAL A 414 5.29 16.07 -15.04
N ILE A 415 4.47 15.08 -14.77
CA ILE A 415 3.07 15.26 -14.35
C ILE A 415 2.78 14.46 -13.09
N THR A 416 1.83 14.97 -12.31
CA THR A 416 1.28 14.28 -11.14
C THR A 416 -0.22 14.17 -11.32
N LEU A 417 -0.73 12.95 -11.23
CA LEU A 417 -2.17 12.69 -11.20
C LEU A 417 -2.64 12.58 -9.76
N GLY A 418 -3.61 13.39 -9.40
CA GLY A 418 -4.29 13.29 -8.11
C GLY A 418 -5.30 12.13 -8.04
N GLY A 419 -5.75 11.82 -6.83
CA GLY A 419 -6.82 10.83 -6.62
C GLY A 419 -6.39 9.36 -6.60
N TYR A 420 -5.09 9.09 -6.70
CA TYR A 420 -4.51 7.75 -6.61
C TYR A 420 -3.98 7.41 -5.21
N SER A 421 -4.37 8.15 -4.17
CA SER A 421 -3.96 7.78 -2.81
C SER A 421 -4.61 6.45 -2.39
N ALA A 422 -3.79 5.56 -1.82
CA ALA A 422 -4.28 4.29 -1.27
C ALA A 422 -4.93 4.46 0.11
N HIS A 423 -4.55 5.52 0.85
CA HIS A 423 -5.07 5.77 2.20
C HIS A 423 -6.36 6.58 2.20
N ALA A 424 -7.14 6.36 3.24
CA ALA A 424 -8.32 7.14 3.55
C ALA A 424 -7.97 8.62 3.78
N ASP A 425 -8.81 9.52 3.29
CA ASP A 425 -8.73 10.93 3.60
C ASP A 425 -9.39 11.27 4.94
N GLN A 426 -9.28 12.52 5.40
CA GLN A 426 -9.85 12.96 6.66
C GLN A 426 -11.34 12.61 6.78
N LYS A 427 -12.13 12.77 5.71
CA LYS A 427 -13.56 12.48 5.72
C LYS A 427 -13.84 10.98 5.91
N ALA A 428 -13.08 10.13 5.25
CA ALA A 428 -13.19 8.68 5.39
C ALA A 428 -12.74 8.22 6.79
N LEU A 429 -11.64 8.78 7.33
CA LEU A 429 -11.18 8.52 8.70
C LEU A 429 -12.20 8.92 9.76
N LEU A 430 -12.81 10.09 9.63
CA LEU A 430 -13.92 10.53 10.52
C LEU A 430 -15.11 9.58 10.42
N SER A 431 -15.47 9.18 9.20
CA SER A 431 -16.56 8.24 8.96
C SER A 431 -16.30 6.89 9.62
N PHE A 432 -15.09 6.35 9.48
CA PHE A 432 -14.66 5.09 10.08
C PHE A 432 -14.72 5.14 11.61
N ALA A 433 -14.21 6.22 12.20
CA ALA A 433 -14.12 6.36 13.65
C ALA A 433 -15.48 6.60 14.34
N LEU A 434 -16.41 7.29 13.68
CA LEU A 434 -17.60 7.83 14.36
C LEU A 434 -18.94 7.27 13.87
N LYS A 435 -19.00 6.59 12.70
CA LYS A 435 -20.28 6.12 12.12
C LYS A 435 -20.69 4.71 12.56
N GLY A 436 -19.86 4.01 13.32
CA GLY A 436 -20.25 2.73 13.90
C GLY A 436 -21.49 2.86 14.81
N ARG A 437 -22.17 1.75 15.06
CA ARG A 437 -23.32 1.71 15.97
C ARG A 437 -22.93 2.11 17.40
N GLU A 438 -21.78 1.61 17.85
CA GLU A 438 -21.16 1.93 19.13
C GLU A 438 -19.73 2.44 18.88
N PRO A 439 -19.56 3.73 18.52
CA PRO A 439 -18.25 4.27 18.18
C PRO A 439 -17.34 4.37 19.40
N ALA A 440 -16.03 4.43 19.13
CA ALA A 440 -15.00 4.43 20.14
C ALA A 440 -15.14 5.57 21.16
N ARG A 441 -14.96 5.23 22.43
CA ARG A 441 -14.87 6.21 23.52
C ARG A 441 -13.46 6.80 23.61
N ARG A 442 -12.46 6.04 23.21
CA ARG A 442 -11.06 6.46 23.14
C ARG A 442 -10.46 6.15 21.78
N ILE A 443 -9.87 7.16 21.16
CA ILE A 443 -9.17 7.05 19.88
C ILE A 443 -7.70 7.39 20.08
N VAL A 444 -6.82 6.50 19.65
CA VAL A 444 -5.36 6.68 19.73
C VAL A 444 -4.84 6.84 18.29
N LEU A 445 -4.33 8.02 17.95
CA LEU A 445 -3.83 8.33 16.61
C LEU A 445 -2.40 7.84 16.44
N VAL A 446 -2.19 7.05 15.39
CA VAL A 446 -0.91 6.47 14.96
C VAL A 446 -0.68 6.75 13.47
N HIS A 447 0.44 6.30 12.92
CA HIS A 447 0.71 6.22 11.48
C HIS A 447 0.37 7.54 10.74
N GLY A 448 1.13 8.60 11.03
CA GLY A 448 0.94 9.92 10.43
C GLY A 448 1.94 10.93 10.97
N GLU A 449 2.13 12.01 10.24
CA GLU A 449 2.92 13.14 10.69
C GLU A 449 2.19 13.94 11.79
N ALA A 450 2.94 14.70 12.58
CA ALA A 450 2.39 15.46 13.69
C ALA A 450 1.26 16.43 13.27
N GLY A 451 1.42 17.08 12.12
CA GLY A 451 0.41 18.01 11.56
C GLY A 451 -0.88 17.29 11.21
N ALA A 452 -0.80 16.15 10.52
CA ALA A 452 -1.96 15.35 10.13
C ALA A 452 -2.71 14.80 11.35
N LYS A 453 -1.97 14.28 12.36
CA LYS A 453 -2.56 13.84 13.64
C LYS A 453 -3.28 14.96 14.37
N GLY A 454 -2.65 16.15 14.46
CA GLY A 454 -3.26 17.31 15.10
C GLY A 454 -4.54 17.76 14.42
N ALA A 455 -4.53 17.83 13.09
CA ALA A 455 -5.71 18.18 12.30
C ALA A 455 -6.83 17.13 12.46
N LEU A 456 -6.49 15.84 12.42
CA LEU A 456 -7.49 14.77 12.61
C LEU A 456 -8.05 14.76 14.04
N ALA A 457 -7.21 14.96 15.06
CA ALA A 457 -7.67 15.03 16.45
C ALA A 457 -8.70 16.17 16.64
N GLN A 458 -8.42 17.34 16.08
CA GLN A 458 -9.34 18.48 16.15
C GLN A 458 -10.64 18.18 15.39
N ALA A 459 -10.55 17.57 14.21
CA ALA A 459 -11.71 17.21 13.41
C ALA A 459 -12.61 16.16 14.10
N LEU A 460 -12.00 15.14 14.71
CA LEU A 460 -12.70 14.13 15.51
C LEU A 460 -13.44 14.74 16.71
N ALA A 461 -12.76 15.62 17.48
CA ALA A 461 -13.37 16.30 18.63
C ALA A 461 -14.55 17.17 18.21
N ASN A 462 -14.41 17.93 17.12
CA ASN A 462 -15.46 18.80 16.59
C ASN A 462 -16.68 17.99 16.11
N GLU A 463 -16.44 16.90 15.35
CA GLU A 463 -17.54 16.08 14.80
C GLU A 463 -18.24 15.28 15.89
N ALA A 464 -17.50 14.72 16.87
CA ALA A 464 -18.08 14.03 18.03
C ALA A 464 -18.96 14.98 18.84
N SER A 465 -18.52 16.21 19.09
CA SER A 465 -19.29 17.25 19.79
C SER A 465 -20.59 17.58 19.06
N ARG A 466 -20.58 17.67 17.73
CA ARG A 466 -21.81 17.90 16.92
C ARG A 466 -22.84 16.79 17.12
N TRP A 467 -22.39 15.57 17.39
CA TRP A 467 -23.26 14.43 17.63
C TRP A 467 -23.59 14.20 19.12
N GLY A 468 -23.16 15.12 19.99
CA GLY A 468 -23.37 15.01 21.46
C GLY A 468 -22.62 13.87 22.11
N ARG A 469 -21.49 13.46 21.52
CA ARG A 469 -20.67 12.33 21.99
C ARG A 469 -19.39 12.82 22.66
N ALA A 470 -19.02 12.21 23.79
CA ALA A 470 -17.72 12.41 24.42
C ALA A 470 -16.75 11.36 23.89
N VAL A 471 -15.68 11.82 23.20
CA VAL A 471 -14.60 10.97 22.68
C VAL A 471 -13.28 11.51 23.19
N GLU A 472 -12.48 10.66 23.84
CA GLU A 472 -11.09 10.97 24.18
C GLU A 472 -10.21 10.71 22.98
N VAL A 473 -9.52 11.72 22.48
CA VAL A 473 -8.56 11.58 21.37
C VAL A 473 -7.15 11.82 21.90
N ALA A 474 -6.29 10.82 21.76
CA ALA A 474 -4.89 10.87 22.16
C ALA A 474 -3.97 10.62 20.96
N VAL A 475 -2.79 11.22 20.94
CA VAL A 475 -1.72 10.90 20.00
C VAL A 475 -0.79 9.88 20.66
N ALA A 476 -0.54 8.77 19.96
CA ALA A 476 0.34 7.72 20.47
C ALA A 476 1.77 8.27 20.71
N GLN A 477 2.37 7.83 21.79
CA GLN A 477 3.78 8.06 22.09
C GLN A 477 4.54 6.75 22.01
N ALA A 478 5.79 6.80 21.55
CA ALA A 478 6.63 5.62 21.56
C ALA A 478 6.82 5.13 22.99
N THR A 479 6.63 3.85 23.20
CA THR A 479 6.92 3.21 24.47
C THR A 479 8.43 2.95 24.54
N SER A 480 9.08 3.54 25.51
CA SER A 480 10.51 3.36 25.81
C SER A 480 10.76 1.98 26.42
#